data_a9664cb73d5758bfc876d1a82f607ecc
#
_entry.id   a9664cb73d5758bfc876d1a82f607ecc
#
_cell.length_a   1.000
_cell.length_b   1.000
_cell.length_c   1.000
_cell.angle_alpha   90.00
_cell.angle_beta   90.00
_cell.angle_gamma   90.00
#
_symmetry.space_group_name_H-M   'P 1'
#
loop_
_entity.id
_entity.type
_entity.pdbx_description
1 polymer ?
#
loop_
_entity_poly.entity_id
_entity_poly.type
_entity_poly.pdbx_seq_one_letter_code
_entity_poly.pdbx_strand_id
1 'polypeptide(L)'
;MKGVKVVKRPWGVFKQFVLNEKCTVKILEVKKNEELSLQKHKHRSENWYFITSGYVQLGKKVKKIKEGELVKIGKNVAHRIIAKEGVVKVLEISLGTFNEHDEIRLEDKYGR
;
A
#
# COMPACT_ATOMS: atom_id res chain seq x y z
N MET A 1 -2.50 -6.24 15.38
CA MET A 1 -1.99 -5.84 14.05
C MET A 1 -0.91 -4.80 14.23
N LYS A 2 0.26 -5.09 13.72
CA LYS A 2 1.41 -4.20 13.88
C LYS A 2 1.25 -2.95 13.00
N GLY A 3 1.43 -1.77 13.59
CA GLY A 3 1.32 -0.50 12.86
C GLY A 3 -0.08 0.08 12.78
N VAL A 4 -1.08 -0.61 13.29
CA VAL A 4 -2.46 -0.13 13.36
C VAL A 4 -2.92 -0.22 14.79
N LYS A 5 -3.42 0.88 15.33
CA LYS A 5 -3.98 0.90 16.67
C LYS A 5 -5.45 0.45 16.61
N VAL A 6 -5.75 -0.65 17.26
CA VAL A 6 -7.11 -1.18 17.34
C VAL A 6 -7.69 -0.89 18.71
N VAL A 7 -8.82 -0.20 18.75
CA VAL A 7 -9.46 0.20 20.01
C VAL A 7 -10.87 -0.37 20.06
N LYS A 8 -11.16 -1.14 21.13
CA LYS A 8 -12.48 -1.70 21.36
C LYS A 8 -13.37 -0.72 22.11
N ARG A 9 -14.62 -0.67 21.72
CA ARG A 9 -15.67 0.15 22.34
C ARG A 9 -16.94 -0.68 22.49
N PRO A 10 -17.90 -0.25 23.33
CA PRO A 10 -19.16 -1.00 23.47
C PRO A 10 -19.92 -1.20 22.16
N TRP A 11 -19.80 -0.28 21.21
CA TRP A 11 -20.47 -0.36 19.90
C TRP A 11 -19.66 -1.14 18.86
N GLY A 12 -18.41 -1.54 19.18
CA GLY A 12 -17.56 -2.23 18.20
C GLY A 12 -16.10 -1.87 18.35
N VAL A 13 -15.46 -1.55 17.23
CA VAL A 13 -14.02 -1.29 17.20
C VAL A 13 -13.71 -0.19 16.20
N PHE A 14 -12.65 0.59 16.47
CA PHE A 14 -12.07 1.44 15.43
C PHE A 14 -10.58 1.12 15.26
N LYS A 15 -10.10 1.34 14.06
CA LYS A 15 -8.70 1.15 13.69
C LYS A 15 -8.11 2.51 13.32
N GLN A 16 -7.03 2.87 13.99
CA GLN A 16 -6.36 4.14 13.74
C GLN A 16 -5.03 3.89 13.03
N PHE A 17 -4.86 4.49 11.87
CA PHE A 17 -3.67 4.30 11.04
C PHE A 17 -2.65 5.40 11.24
N VAL A 18 -3.10 6.62 11.49
CA VAL A 18 -2.27 7.83 11.63
C VAL A 18 -2.88 8.71 12.70
N LEU A 19 -2.04 9.43 13.45
CA LEU A 19 -2.49 10.42 14.42
C LEU A 19 -1.63 11.68 14.28
N ASN A 20 -2.28 12.78 13.91
CA ASN A 20 -1.65 14.11 13.82
C ASN A 20 -0.37 14.15 12.97
N GLU A 21 -0.33 13.35 11.93
CA GLU A 21 0.79 13.35 10.99
C GLU A 21 0.36 13.83 9.61
N LYS A 22 1.24 14.55 8.94
CA LYS A 22 1.03 14.95 7.56
C LYS A 22 1.08 13.71 6.68
N CYS A 23 0.03 13.49 5.91
CA CYS A 23 -0.04 12.34 5.01
C CYS A 23 -0.99 12.59 3.85
N THR A 24 -0.85 11.78 2.82
CA THR A 24 -1.78 11.72 1.70
C THR A 24 -2.40 10.33 1.69
N VAL A 25 -3.72 10.26 1.58
CA VAL A 25 -4.46 9.01 1.65
C VAL A 25 -5.20 8.76 0.34
N LYS A 26 -5.03 7.55 -0.20
CA LYS A 26 -5.71 7.11 -1.43
C LYS A 26 -6.26 5.71 -1.22
N ILE A 27 -7.30 5.38 -1.96
CA ILE A 27 -7.72 3.98 -2.13
C ILE A 27 -7.29 3.57 -3.53
N LEU A 28 -6.48 2.54 -3.62
CA LEU A 28 -6.05 1.97 -4.89
C LEU A 28 -6.93 0.75 -5.19
N GLU A 29 -7.44 0.69 -6.41
CA GLU A 29 -8.19 -0.47 -6.88
C GLU A 29 -7.47 -1.03 -8.10
N VAL A 30 -6.96 -2.25 -7.97
CA VAL A 30 -6.22 -2.91 -9.05
C VAL A 30 -7.10 -4.01 -9.60
N LYS A 31 -7.39 -3.93 -10.90
CA LYS A 31 -8.25 -4.90 -11.59
C LYS A 31 -7.61 -6.28 -11.61
N LYS A 32 -8.44 -7.32 -11.61
CA LYS A 32 -7.98 -8.71 -11.75
C LYS A 32 -7.04 -8.84 -12.95
N ASN A 33 -5.94 -9.56 -12.75
CA ASN A 33 -4.87 -9.80 -13.72
C ASN A 33 -4.05 -8.56 -14.10
N GLU A 34 -4.20 -7.47 -13.34
CA GLU A 34 -3.42 -6.26 -13.52
C GLU A 34 -2.44 -6.06 -12.36
N GLU A 35 -1.50 -5.15 -12.54
CA GLU A 35 -0.52 -4.81 -11.53
C GLU A 35 -0.06 -3.37 -11.67
N LEU A 36 0.41 -2.77 -10.58
CA LEU A 36 1.02 -1.45 -10.63
C LEU A 36 2.40 -1.55 -11.27
N SER A 37 2.96 -0.41 -11.68
CA SER A 37 4.38 -0.35 -12.03
C SER A 37 5.22 -0.74 -10.83
N LEU A 38 6.34 -1.40 -11.05
CA LEU A 38 7.34 -1.60 -10.01
C LEU A 38 8.07 -0.27 -9.84
N GLN A 39 7.98 0.32 -8.66
CA GLN A 39 8.44 1.67 -8.43
C GLN A 39 9.03 1.82 -7.03
N LYS A 40 9.79 2.88 -6.84
CA LYS A 40 10.31 3.27 -5.52
C LYS A 40 10.24 4.78 -5.37
N HIS A 41 10.25 5.24 -4.12
CA HIS A 41 10.20 6.65 -3.76
C HIS A 41 11.37 7.00 -2.84
N LYS A 42 11.99 8.14 -3.06
CA LYS A 42 13.16 8.58 -2.28
C LYS A 42 12.79 9.32 -1.00
N HIS A 43 11.67 10.07 -1.03
CA HIS A 43 11.36 11.03 0.02
C HIS A 43 10.11 10.73 0.82
N ARG A 44 9.46 9.59 0.54
CA ARG A 44 8.29 9.18 1.31
C ARG A 44 8.31 7.68 1.59
N SER A 45 7.71 7.32 2.71
CA SER A 45 7.35 5.96 3.02
C SER A 45 5.85 5.79 2.85
N GLU A 46 5.38 4.57 2.67
CA GLU A 46 3.97 4.28 2.48
C GLU A 46 3.53 3.12 3.36
N ASN A 47 2.27 3.16 3.79
CA ASN A 47 1.61 2.06 4.45
C ASN A 47 0.45 1.62 3.57
N TRP A 48 0.37 0.34 3.28
CA TRP A 48 -0.71 -0.25 2.48
C TRP A 48 -1.54 -1.17 3.35
N TYR A 49 -2.75 -0.74 3.65
CA TYR A 49 -3.72 -1.57 4.35
C TYR A 49 -4.59 -2.29 3.32
N PHE A 50 -4.49 -3.63 3.27
CA PHE A 50 -5.23 -4.42 2.29
C PHE A 50 -6.68 -4.57 2.73
N ILE A 51 -7.58 -3.85 2.07
CA ILE A 51 -9.02 -3.94 2.30
C ILE A 51 -9.51 -5.29 1.81
N THR A 52 -8.96 -5.79 0.72
CA THR A 52 -9.15 -7.15 0.21
C THR A 52 -7.81 -7.85 0.12
N SER A 53 -7.79 -9.18 0.08
CA SER A 53 -6.55 -9.92 -0.12
C SER A 53 -5.93 -9.62 -1.49
N GLY A 54 -4.63 -9.75 -1.59
CA GLY A 54 -3.91 -9.50 -2.83
C GLY A 54 -2.47 -9.97 -2.72
N TYR A 55 -1.63 -9.51 -3.64
CA TYR A 55 -0.21 -9.81 -3.63
C TYR A 55 0.59 -8.54 -3.65
N VAL A 56 1.75 -8.56 -3.02
CA VAL A 56 2.69 -7.45 -3.02
C VAL A 56 4.06 -7.97 -3.46
N GLN A 57 4.73 -7.16 -4.26
CA GLN A 57 6.15 -7.36 -4.54
C GLN A 57 6.94 -6.31 -3.76
N LEU A 58 7.91 -6.77 -2.98
CA LEU A 58 8.87 -5.93 -2.27
C LEU A 58 10.27 -6.36 -2.68
N GLY A 59 10.97 -5.48 -3.40
CA GLY A 59 12.21 -5.86 -4.05
C GLY A 59 11.95 -6.98 -5.05
N LYS A 60 12.58 -8.14 -4.86
CA LYS A 60 12.40 -9.31 -5.73
C LYS A 60 11.40 -10.33 -5.19
N LYS A 61 10.89 -10.12 -3.98
CA LYS A 61 9.99 -11.07 -3.32
C LYS A 61 8.53 -10.72 -3.57
N VAL A 62 7.74 -11.72 -3.92
CA VAL A 62 6.29 -11.60 -4.07
C VAL A 62 5.64 -12.46 -2.99
N LYS A 63 4.70 -11.90 -2.27
CA LYS A 63 3.97 -12.65 -1.25
C LYS A 63 2.49 -12.28 -1.22
N LYS A 64 1.68 -13.24 -0.79
CA LYS A 64 0.25 -13.05 -0.61
C LYS A 64 -0.02 -12.28 0.68
N ILE A 65 -0.91 -11.30 0.59
CA ILE A 65 -1.35 -10.49 1.72
C ILE A 65 -2.83 -10.75 1.96
N LYS A 66 -3.17 -11.04 3.21
CA LYS A 66 -4.56 -11.29 3.60
C LYS A 66 -5.31 -9.99 3.81
N GLU A 67 -6.63 -10.06 3.65
CA GLU A 67 -7.53 -8.98 4.04
C GLU A 67 -7.23 -8.53 5.47
N GLY A 68 -7.11 -7.23 5.68
CA GLY A 68 -6.84 -6.66 7.00
C GLY A 68 -5.39 -6.58 7.40
N GLU A 69 -4.46 -7.01 6.55
CA GLU A 69 -3.04 -6.87 6.83
C GLU A 69 -2.50 -5.52 6.35
N LEU A 70 -1.51 -5.01 7.09
CA LEU A 70 -0.80 -3.78 6.75
C LEU A 70 0.60 -4.12 6.25
N VAL A 71 0.98 -3.55 5.11
CA VAL A 71 2.34 -3.67 4.56
C VAL A 71 3.01 -2.30 4.66
N LYS A 72 4.17 -2.25 5.31
CA LYS A 72 4.97 -1.03 5.41
C LYS A 72 6.03 -1.02 4.32
N ILE A 73 6.10 0.09 3.59
CA ILE A 73 7.05 0.26 2.50
C ILE A 73 7.97 1.43 2.84
N GLY A 74 9.23 1.12 3.05
CA GLY A 74 10.24 2.14 3.36
C GLY A 74 10.66 2.93 2.12
N LYS A 75 11.39 4.01 2.34
CA LYS A 75 12.00 4.80 1.27
C LYS A 75 12.96 3.92 0.47
N ASN A 76 13.00 4.14 -0.84
CA ASN A 76 13.88 3.43 -1.78
C ASN A 76 13.62 1.90 -1.90
N VAL A 77 12.53 1.39 -1.37
CA VAL A 77 12.15 -0.01 -1.54
C VAL A 77 11.27 -0.15 -2.77
N ALA A 78 11.71 -0.98 -3.72
CA ALA A 78 10.90 -1.28 -4.91
C ALA A 78 9.64 -2.04 -4.51
N HIS A 79 8.48 -1.61 -4.99
CA HIS A 79 7.20 -2.18 -4.57
C HIS A 79 6.14 -2.09 -5.67
N ARG A 80 5.20 -3.02 -5.63
CA ARG A 80 3.98 -2.98 -6.44
C ARG A 80 2.91 -3.87 -5.84
N ILE A 81 1.65 -3.56 -6.15
CA ILE A 81 0.50 -4.43 -5.89
C ILE A 81 0.23 -5.24 -7.14
N ILE A 82 -0.07 -6.52 -6.97
CA ILE A 82 -0.42 -7.45 -8.05
C ILE A 82 -1.79 -8.04 -7.74
N ALA A 83 -2.70 -7.99 -8.70
CA ALA A 83 -4.03 -8.59 -8.59
C ALA A 83 -4.09 -9.84 -9.46
N LYS A 84 -4.13 -11.01 -8.83
CA LYS A 84 -4.16 -12.31 -9.54
C LYS A 84 -5.54 -12.95 -9.54
N GLU A 85 -6.17 -13.02 -8.38
CA GLU A 85 -7.39 -13.81 -8.17
C GLU A 85 -8.68 -12.98 -8.20
N GLY A 86 -8.55 -11.67 -8.16
CA GLY A 86 -9.67 -10.75 -8.16
C GLY A 86 -9.18 -9.33 -8.00
N VAL A 87 -10.12 -8.39 -7.92
CA VAL A 87 -9.81 -6.98 -7.67
C VAL A 87 -9.14 -6.85 -6.32
N VAL A 88 -8.07 -6.06 -6.25
CA VAL A 88 -7.36 -5.76 -4.99
C VAL A 88 -7.60 -4.31 -4.63
N LYS A 89 -8.11 -4.09 -3.42
CA LYS A 89 -8.35 -2.76 -2.87
C LYS A 89 -7.41 -2.53 -1.70
N VAL A 90 -6.69 -1.42 -1.73
CA VAL A 90 -5.69 -1.05 -0.73
C VAL A 90 -5.87 0.39 -0.33
N LEU A 91 -5.90 0.64 0.98
CA LEU A 91 -5.80 1.98 1.53
C LEU A 91 -4.32 2.34 1.61
N GLU A 92 -3.90 3.30 0.79
CA GLU A 92 -2.52 3.77 0.76
C GLU A 92 -2.38 5.05 1.58
N ILE A 93 -1.44 5.04 2.51
CA ILE A 93 -1.12 6.21 3.33
C ILE A 93 0.35 6.56 3.04
N SER A 94 0.55 7.69 2.37
CA SER A 94 1.89 8.22 2.09
C SER A 94 2.25 9.22 3.17
N LEU A 95 3.31 8.95 3.91
CA LEU A 95 3.72 9.76 5.05
C LEU A 95 4.68 10.87 4.62
N GLY A 96 4.43 12.08 5.12
CA GLY A 96 5.22 13.26 4.81
C GLY A 96 4.65 14.05 3.65
N THR A 97 5.52 14.79 2.94
CA THR A 97 5.14 15.59 1.78
C THR A 97 5.00 14.68 0.55
N PHE A 98 3.82 14.69 -0.04
CA PHE A 98 3.57 13.94 -1.26
C PHE A 98 4.00 14.75 -2.48
N ASN A 99 4.78 14.13 -3.39
CA ASN A 99 5.15 14.70 -4.66
C ASN A 99 5.13 13.58 -5.70
N GLU A 100 4.29 13.71 -6.71
CA GLU A 100 4.14 12.71 -7.77
C GLU A 100 5.44 12.48 -8.56
N HIS A 101 6.30 13.49 -8.63
CA HIS A 101 7.60 13.37 -9.31
C HIS A 101 8.61 12.55 -8.51
N ASP A 102 8.34 12.26 -7.23
CA ASP A 102 9.16 11.39 -6.40
C ASP A 102 8.81 9.93 -6.67
N GLU A 103 8.96 9.52 -7.93
CA GLU A 103 8.66 8.17 -8.34
C GLU A 103 9.69 7.71 -9.38
N ILE A 104 10.32 6.58 -9.13
CA ILE A 104 11.22 5.93 -10.07
C ILE A 104 10.55 4.63 -10.49
N ARG A 105 10.09 4.57 -11.74
CA ARG A 105 9.49 3.37 -12.31
C ARG A 105 10.58 2.44 -12.82
N LEU A 106 10.60 1.21 -12.30
CA LEU A 106 11.57 0.20 -12.66
C LEU A 106 11.02 -0.77 -13.71
N GLU A 107 9.71 -1.02 -13.65
CA GLU A 107 8.99 -1.92 -14.56
C GLU A 107 7.55 -1.46 -14.70
N ASP A 108 7.03 -1.43 -15.93
CA ASP A 108 5.64 -1.07 -16.17
C ASP A 108 5.13 -1.77 -17.42
N LYS A 109 4.19 -2.70 -17.26
CA LYS A 109 3.62 -3.45 -18.37
C LYS A 109 2.78 -2.60 -19.33
N TYR A 110 2.43 -1.38 -18.94
CA TYR A 110 1.65 -0.45 -19.78
C TYR A 110 2.51 0.48 -20.62
N GLY A 111 3.83 0.40 -20.49
CA GLY A 111 4.75 1.19 -21.29
C GLY A 111 4.82 2.68 -20.93
N ARG A 112 4.55 3.03 -19.68
CA ARG A 112 4.56 4.43 -19.23
C ARG A 112 5.91 4.87 -18.71
#